data_048dd839d845ce66d43e87284b02f76d
#
_entry.id   048dd839d845ce66d43e87284b02f76d
#
_cell.length_a   1.000
_cell.length_b   1.000
_cell.length_c   1.000
_cell.angle_alpha   90.00
_cell.angle_beta   90.00
_cell.angle_gamma   90.00
#
_symmetry.space_group_name_H-M   'P 1'
#
loop_
_entity.id
_entity.type
_entity.pdbx_description
1 polymer ?
#
loop_
_entity_poly.entity_id
_entity_poly.type
_entity_poly.pdbx_seq_one_letter_code
_entity_poly.pdbx_strand_id
1 'polypeptide(L)'
;MRVRALLLIGALALVTATKAPPAPPPSREPAIVRVRLVTGAGPIVIALDARHAPATVANFLAYVDDGRFEGTSFYRATRRKTAPKTGFVQGGIGTDAHRMLGLVPLEPTSQTGIKHLDGVLSMARYDRTDSATGNFSIMVGPNPSLDARPGFVGYAAFGRVVAGMDVVKRMLAEPTSPGGEGAFKGQLMVKPIPILRAERLDGVAKPTGAPKVWQMLKGVKR
;
A
#
# COMPACT_ATOMS: atom_id res chain seq x y z
N MET A 1 23.45 -30.34 84.03
CA MET A 1 23.59 -29.63 82.79
C MET A 1 22.62 -30.25 81.80
N ARG A 2 21.53 -29.50 81.46
CA ARG A 2 20.49 -29.94 80.52
C ARG A 2 20.65 -29.15 79.25
N VAL A 3 21.08 -29.82 78.14
CA VAL A 3 21.19 -29.21 76.80
C VAL A 3 19.82 -29.25 76.13
N ARG A 4 19.25 -28.09 75.83
CA ARG A 4 18.02 -27.96 75.01
C ARG A 4 18.40 -27.95 73.56
N ALA A 5 17.97 -28.93 72.76
CA ALA A 5 18.05 -28.94 71.34
C ALA A 5 16.93 -28.03 70.74
N LEU A 6 17.30 -27.03 69.96
CA LEU A 6 16.38 -26.20 69.18
C LEU A 6 16.16 -26.84 67.81
N LEU A 7 14.95 -27.30 67.56
CA LEU A 7 14.51 -27.76 66.21
C LEU A 7 14.11 -26.56 65.37
N LEU A 8 14.87 -26.22 64.35
CA LEU A 8 14.48 -25.26 63.29
C LEU A 8 13.62 -26.00 62.27
N ILE A 9 12.32 -25.64 62.19
CA ILE A 9 11.42 -26.08 61.13
C ILE A 9 11.52 -25.09 60.00
N GLY A 10 12.24 -25.48 58.90
CA GLY A 10 12.30 -24.69 57.66
C GLY A 10 11.02 -24.85 56.86
N ALA A 11 10.25 -23.80 56.72
CA ALA A 11 9.07 -23.77 55.84
C ALA A 11 9.53 -23.63 54.37
N LEU A 12 9.41 -24.72 53.60
CA LEU A 12 9.65 -24.73 52.15
C LEU A 12 8.43 -24.10 51.43
N ALA A 13 8.55 -22.86 51.00
CA ALA A 13 7.52 -22.18 50.18
C ALA A 13 7.50 -22.76 48.75
N LEU A 14 6.45 -23.51 48.44
CA LEU A 14 6.23 -24.03 47.09
C LEU A 14 5.75 -22.89 46.19
N VAL A 15 6.66 -22.30 45.37
CA VAL A 15 6.31 -21.33 44.36
C VAL A 15 5.68 -22.06 43.18
N THR A 16 4.34 -22.04 43.11
CA THR A 16 3.61 -22.53 41.93
C THR A 16 3.78 -21.55 40.80
N ALA A 17 4.60 -21.90 39.81
CA ALA A 17 4.71 -21.13 38.56
C ALA A 17 3.37 -21.21 37.81
N THR A 18 2.57 -20.18 37.87
CA THR A 18 1.39 -20.02 37.03
C THR A 18 1.84 -19.85 35.58
N LYS A 19 1.56 -20.85 34.75
CA LYS A 19 1.82 -20.82 33.31
C LYS A 19 1.04 -19.66 32.71
N ALA A 20 1.74 -18.68 32.06
CA ALA A 20 1.11 -17.59 31.38
C ALA A 20 0.07 -18.11 30.36
N PRO A 21 -1.10 -17.45 30.22
CA PRO A 21 -2.08 -17.85 29.22
C PRO A 21 -1.44 -17.83 27.83
N PRO A 22 -1.81 -18.76 26.92
CA PRO A 22 -1.28 -18.79 25.58
C PRO A 22 -1.60 -17.46 24.88
N ALA A 23 -0.60 -16.92 24.15
CA ALA A 23 -0.79 -15.71 23.37
C ALA A 23 -1.97 -15.90 22.39
N PRO A 24 -2.84 -14.89 22.21
CA PRO A 24 -3.94 -14.99 21.27
C PRO A 24 -3.37 -15.31 19.88
N PRO A 25 -4.07 -16.14 19.07
CA PRO A 25 -3.62 -16.46 17.72
C PRO A 25 -3.43 -15.16 16.93
N PRO A 26 -2.41 -15.08 16.05
CA PRO A 26 -2.18 -13.88 15.25
C PRO A 26 -3.46 -13.52 14.50
N SER A 27 -3.93 -12.29 14.66
CA SER A 27 -5.14 -11.81 14.00
C SER A 27 -4.94 -11.94 12.48
N ARG A 28 -5.77 -12.76 11.84
CA ARG A 28 -5.77 -12.89 10.38
C ARG A 28 -6.21 -11.55 9.80
N GLU A 29 -5.49 -11.08 8.78
CA GLU A 29 -5.84 -9.86 8.06
C GLU A 29 -7.31 -9.94 7.59
N PRO A 30 -8.14 -8.89 7.74
CA PRO A 30 -9.48 -8.87 7.18
C PRO A 30 -9.46 -9.12 5.67
N ALA A 31 -10.47 -9.80 5.15
CA ALA A 31 -10.59 -10.07 3.71
C ALA A 31 -10.62 -8.77 2.87
N ILE A 32 -11.15 -7.71 3.45
CA ILE A 32 -11.14 -6.34 2.90
C ILE A 32 -10.49 -5.44 3.95
N VAL A 33 -9.50 -4.65 3.55
CA VAL A 33 -8.83 -3.67 4.42
C VAL A 33 -9.01 -2.29 3.82
N ARG A 34 -9.61 -1.38 4.57
CA ARG A 34 -9.73 0.01 4.14
C ARG A 34 -8.50 0.82 4.53
N VAL A 35 -8.11 1.71 3.62
CA VAL A 35 -7.04 2.68 3.83
C VAL A 35 -7.54 4.05 3.42
N ARG A 36 -7.22 5.07 4.22
CA ARG A 36 -7.42 6.48 3.87
C ARG A 36 -6.13 7.06 3.34
N LEU A 37 -6.18 7.64 2.15
CA LEU A 37 -5.12 8.49 1.61
C LEU A 37 -5.55 9.95 1.81
N VAL A 38 -4.83 10.69 2.65
CA VAL A 38 -4.99 12.14 2.80
C VAL A 38 -4.09 12.80 1.79
N THR A 39 -4.66 13.51 0.83
CA THR A 39 -3.91 14.14 -0.27
C THR A 39 -4.10 15.65 -0.31
N GLY A 40 -3.25 16.35 -1.04
CA GLY A 40 -3.40 17.80 -1.27
C GLY A 40 -4.67 18.20 -2.03
N ALA A 41 -5.34 17.24 -2.70
CA ALA A 41 -6.62 17.47 -3.40
C ALA A 41 -7.85 17.03 -2.58
N GLY A 42 -7.65 16.42 -1.42
CA GLY A 42 -8.69 15.89 -0.54
C GLY A 42 -8.47 14.41 -0.17
N PRO A 43 -9.28 13.87 0.74
CA PRO A 43 -9.18 12.49 1.17
C PRO A 43 -9.80 11.52 0.16
N ILE A 44 -9.19 10.33 0.06
CA ILE A 44 -9.68 9.18 -0.71
C ILE A 44 -9.69 7.98 0.23
N VAL A 45 -10.78 7.21 0.26
CA VAL A 45 -10.82 5.92 0.97
C VAL A 45 -10.86 4.80 -0.05
N ILE A 46 -9.93 3.87 0.11
CA ILE A 46 -9.80 2.68 -0.73
C ILE A 46 -10.09 1.42 0.09
N ALA A 47 -10.71 0.42 -0.53
CA ALA A 47 -10.93 -0.91 0.02
C ALA A 47 -10.06 -1.89 -0.75
N LEU A 48 -9.11 -2.52 -0.07
CA LEU A 48 -8.14 -3.47 -0.62
C LEU A 48 -8.67 -4.88 -0.46
N ASP A 49 -8.61 -5.69 -1.50
CA ASP A 49 -9.12 -7.06 -1.51
C ASP A 49 -8.00 -8.07 -1.21
N ALA A 50 -7.75 -8.27 0.09
CA ALA A 50 -6.74 -9.21 0.57
C ALA A 50 -7.09 -10.69 0.35
N ARG A 51 -8.35 -10.98 -0.01
CA ARG A 51 -8.78 -12.35 -0.34
C ARG A 51 -8.30 -12.76 -1.73
N HIS A 52 -8.48 -11.87 -2.72
CA HIS A 52 -8.22 -12.20 -4.12
C HIS A 52 -6.83 -11.78 -4.59
N ALA A 53 -6.24 -10.72 -3.99
CA ALA A 53 -4.89 -10.24 -4.32
C ALA A 53 -4.01 -10.11 -3.05
N PRO A 54 -3.78 -11.21 -2.30
CA PRO A 54 -3.13 -11.17 -0.98
C PRO A 54 -1.70 -10.62 -1.01
N ALA A 55 -0.88 -10.99 -1.96
CA ALA A 55 0.52 -10.53 -2.04
C ALA A 55 0.60 -9.03 -2.40
N THR A 56 -0.23 -8.59 -3.35
CA THR A 56 -0.29 -7.18 -3.77
C THR A 56 -0.82 -6.30 -2.64
N VAL A 57 -1.87 -6.74 -1.93
CA VAL A 57 -2.43 -6.02 -0.77
C VAL A 57 -1.43 -5.98 0.37
N ALA A 58 -0.76 -7.10 0.71
CA ALA A 58 0.25 -7.12 1.76
C ALA A 58 1.40 -6.14 1.45
N ASN A 59 1.87 -6.10 0.21
CA ASN A 59 2.87 -5.13 -0.23
C ASN A 59 2.37 -3.69 -0.04
N PHE A 60 1.18 -3.35 -0.54
CA PHE A 60 0.62 -2.00 -0.40
C PHE A 60 0.48 -1.57 1.07
N LEU A 61 -0.04 -2.48 1.92
CA LEU A 61 -0.18 -2.23 3.35
C LEU A 61 1.16 -2.04 4.06
N ALA A 62 2.22 -2.74 3.64
CA ALA A 62 3.56 -2.52 4.17
C ALA A 62 4.07 -1.09 3.92
N TYR A 63 3.79 -0.52 2.74
CA TYR A 63 4.07 0.91 2.47
C TYR A 63 3.23 1.85 3.33
N VAL A 64 1.95 1.53 3.57
CA VAL A 64 1.06 2.29 4.46
C VAL A 64 1.56 2.24 5.90
N ASP A 65 1.78 1.04 6.43
CA ASP A 65 2.15 0.81 7.82
C ASP A 65 3.53 1.37 8.18
N ASP A 66 4.45 1.41 7.21
CA ASP A 66 5.76 2.05 7.34
C ASP A 66 5.73 3.58 7.12
N GLY A 67 4.61 4.16 6.67
CA GLY A 67 4.52 5.57 6.30
C GLY A 67 5.33 5.92 5.05
N ARG A 68 5.60 4.96 4.15
CA ARG A 68 6.44 5.17 2.96
C ARG A 68 5.76 5.98 1.87
N PHE A 69 4.44 6.12 1.90
CA PHE A 69 3.71 7.01 1.00
C PHE A 69 3.71 8.47 1.45
N GLU A 70 3.99 8.78 2.70
CA GLU A 70 3.98 10.15 3.22
C GLU A 70 5.05 11.03 2.57
N GLY A 71 4.63 12.19 2.04
CA GLY A 71 5.50 13.10 1.29
C GLY A 71 5.84 12.62 -0.12
N THR A 72 5.19 11.57 -0.62
CA THR A 72 5.16 11.21 -2.05
C THR A 72 4.02 11.92 -2.75
N SER A 73 3.70 11.58 -4.00
CA SER A 73 2.65 12.27 -4.75
C SER A 73 1.95 11.38 -5.77
N PHE A 74 0.76 11.84 -6.20
CA PHE A 74 0.25 11.51 -7.52
C PHE A 74 0.95 12.42 -8.52
N TYR A 75 1.66 11.81 -9.48
CA TYR A 75 2.56 12.53 -10.38
C TYR A 75 2.18 12.39 -11.86
N ARG A 76 1.24 11.49 -12.20
CA ARG A 76 0.85 11.19 -13.59
C ARG A 76 -0.65 11.13 -13.74
N ALA A 77 -1.17 11.77 -14.80
CA ALA A 77 -2.55 11.68 -15.24
C ALA A 77 -2.59 11.24 -16.71
N THR A 78 -3.10 10.04 -16.94
CA THR A 78 -3.23 9.47 -18.28
C THR A 78 -4.68 9.54 -18.72
N ARG A 79 -4.96 10.28 -19.78
CA ARG A 79 -6.31 10.47 -20.33
C ARG A 79 -6.46 9.74 -21.65
N ARG A 80 -7.64 9.16 -21.89
CA ARG A 80 -7.94 8.59 -23.19
C ARG A 80 -8.20 9.70 -24.20
N LYS A 81 -7.60 9.60 -25.39
CA LYS A 81 -7.78 10.60 -26.45
C LYS A 81 -9.24 10.78 -26.84
N THR A 82 -10.00 9.70 -26.96
CA THR A 82 -11.42 9.70 -27.38
C THR A 82 -12.41 9.95 -26.23
N ALA A 83 -11.95 9.88 -24.97
CA ALA A 83 -12.77 10.09 -23.79
C ALA A 83 -11.93 10.72 -22.66
N PRO A 84 -11.61 12.04 -22.75
CA PRO A 84 -10.61 12.69 -21.87
C PRO A 84 -10.99 12.74 -20.39
N LYS A 85 -12.25 12.49 -20.05
CA LYS A 85 -12.72 12.35 -18.66
C LYS A 85 -12.48 10.96 -18.08
N THR A 86 -11.87 10.05 -18.85
CA THR A 86 -11.52 8.68 -18.43
C THR A 86 -10.02 8.42 -18.61
N GLY A 87 -9.52 7.45 -17.86
CA GLY A 87 -8.11 7.07 -17.86
C GLY A 87 -7.65 6.58 -16.50
N PHE A 88 -6.53 7.07 -15.99
CA PHE A 88 -6.08 6.77 -14.63
C PHE A 88 -5.15 7.88 -14.11
N VAL A 89 -5.07 7.98 -12.80
CA VAL A 89 -4.02 8.73 -12.10
C VAL A 89 -3.04 7.74 -11.48
N GLN A 90 -1.75 8.08 -11.47
CA GLN A 90 -0.71 7.22 -10.90
C GLN A 90 0.09 8.00 -9.85
N GLY A 91 0.34 7.32 -8.73
CA GLY A 91 1.09 7.87 -7.61
C GLY A 91 1.90 6.80 -6.89
N GLY A 92 2.51 7.19 -5.79
CA GLY A 92 3.35 6.33 -4.97
C GLY A 92 4.76 6.84 -4.85
N ILE A 93 5.72 5.94 -4.66
CA ILE A 93 7.12 6.29 -4.37
C ILE A 93 7.89 6.90 -5.56
N GLY A 94 7.30 6.90 -6.77
CA GLY A 94 7.98 7.35 -7.98
C GLY A 94 9.22 6.50 -8.26
N THR A 95 10.38 7.15 -8.41
CA THR A 95 11.69 6.54 -8.59
C THR A 95 12.56 6.58 -7.32
N ASP A 96 11.98 6.91 -6.16
CA ASP A 96 12.72 7.00 -4.89
C ASP A 96 13.08 5.61 -4.36
N ALA A 97 14.29 5.15 -4.68
CA ALA A 97 14.81 3.86 -4.25
C ALA A 97 14.93 3.74 -2.71
N HIS A 98 15.08 4.85 -1.98
CA HIS A 98 15.18 4.85 -0.52
C HIS A 98 13.85 4.46 0.16
N ARG A 99 12.73 4.53 -0.60
CA ARG A 99 11.41 4.12 -0.13
C ARG A 99 11.04 2.71 -0.55
N MET A 100 11.80 2.09 -1.46
CA MET A 100 11.50 0.75 -1.94
C MET A 100 11.54 -0.28 -0.81
N LEU A 101 10.54 -1.16 -0.83
CA LEU A 101 10.55 -2.48 -0.21
C LEU A 101 10.90 -3.52 -1.29
N GLY A 102 10.75 -4.78 -0.99
CA GLY A 102 10.97 -5.85 -1.96
C GLY A 102 10.07 -5.75 -3.21
N LEU A 103 10.40 -6.55 -4.22
CA LEU A 103 9.56 -6.75 -5.39
C LEU A 103 8.38 -7.67 -5.04
N VAL A 104 7.24 -7.46 -5.70
CA VAL A 104 6.06 -8.29 -5.48
C VAL A 104 5.69 -9.05 -6.77
N PRO A 105 5.40 -10.35 -6.68
CA PRO A 105 4.95 -11.13 -7.83
C PRO A 105 3.62 -10.62 -8.35
N LEU A 106 3.42 -10.73 -9.68
CA LEU A 106 2.17 -10.35 -10.32
C LEU A 106 1.03 -11.30 -9.91
N GLU A 107 -0.07 -10.73 -9.45
CA GLU A 107 -1.37 -11.39 -9.31
C GLU A 107 -2.29 -10.88 -10.42
N PRO A 108 -2.29 -11.53 -11.61
CA PRO A 108 -3.00 -11.01 -12.77
C PRO A 108 -4.53 -11.11 -12.61
N THR A 109 -5.27 -10.29 -13.37
CA THR A 109 -6.75 -10.29 -13.32
C THR A 109 -7.37 -11.61 -13.75
N SER A 110 -6.65 -12.46 -14.50
CA SER A 110 -7.06 -13.83 -14.81
C SER A 110 -7.04 -14.77 -13.60
N GLN A 111 -6.20 -14.49 -12.62
CA GLN A 111 -6.11 -15.24 -11.36
C GLN A 111 -7.03 -14.65 -10.29
N THR A 112 -7.04 -13.34 -10.13
CA THR A 112 -7.79 -12.68 -9.04
C THR A 112 -9.27 -12.48 -9.37
N GLY A 113 -9.65 -12.43 -10.65
CA GLY A 113 -10.99 -12.07 -11.11
C GLY A 113 -11.32 -10.59 -11.02
N ILE A 114 -10.46 -9.76 -10.40
CA ILE A 114 -10.68 -8.32 -10.25
C ILE A 114 -10.36 -7.63 -11.58
N LYS A 115 -11.36 -7.01 -12.21
CA LYS A 115 -11.21 -6.28 -13.49
C LYS A 115 -10.93 -4.81 -13.26
N HIS A 116 -10.22 -4.16 -14.20
CA HIS A 116 -9.91 -2.73 -14.17
C HIS A 116 -11.15 -1.88 -14.51
N LEU A 117 -12.12 -1.84 -13.60
CA LEU A 117 -13.33 -1.03 -13.68
C LEU A 117 -13.09 0.38 -13.10
N ASP A 118 -14.12 1.24 -13.11
CA ASP A 118 -14.07 2.57 -12.48
C ASP A 118 -13.72 2.47 -11.00
N GLY A 119 -12.79 3.31 -10.54
CA GLY A 119 -12.31 3.35 -9.16
C GLY A 119 -11.35 2.22 -8.76
N VAL A 120 -11.07 1.24 -9.63
CA VAL A 120 -10.18 0.12 -9.29
C VAL A 120 -8.73 0.57 -9.19
N LEU A 121 -8.02 0.04 -8.17
CA LEU A 121 -6.59 0.22 -8.00
C LEU A 121 -5.81 -0.85 -8.77
N SER A 122 -4.74 -0.43 -9.41
CA SER A 122 -3.82 -1.27 -10.18
C SER A 122 -2.39 -1.04 -9.74
N MET A 123 -1.62 -2.10 -9.53
CA MET A 123 -0.20 -1.98 -9.20
C MET A 123 0.60 -1.63 -10.47
N ALA A 124 1.43 -0.60 -10.41
CA ALA A 124 2.33 -0.26 -11.50
C ALA A 124 3.57 -1.17 -11.48
N ARG A 125 4.03 -1.58 -12.66
CA ARG A 125 5.24 -2.37 -12.86
C ARG A 125 5.96 -1.96 -14.13
N TYR A 126 7.21 -2.35 -14.26
CA TYR A 126 7.97 -2.32 -15.51
C TYR A 126 7.60 -3.54 -16.39
N ASP A 127 8.40 -3.86 -17.39
CA ASP A 127 8.14 -4.96 -18.33
C ASP A 127 8.17 -6.33 -17.64
N ARG A 128 9.07 -6.53 -16.68
CA ARG A 128 9.12 -7.75 -15.88
C ARG A 128 7.88 -7.86 -14.98
N THR A 129 7.31 -9.05 -14.91
CA THR A 129 6.07 -9.35 -14.18
C THR A 129 6.22 -9.20 -12.65
N ASP A 130 7.45 -9.36 -12.14
CA ASP A 130 7.81 -9.29 -10.72
C ASP A 130 8.46 -7.95 -10.35
N SER A 131 8.24 -6.88 -11.12
CA SER A 131 8.91 -5.58 -10.91
C SER A 131 8.06 -4.54 -10.19
N ALA A 132 6.89 -4.92 -9.69
CA ALA A 132 6.04 -4.03 -8.92
C ALA A 132 6.66 -3.71 -7.54
N THR A 133 6.48 -2.46 -7.09
CA THR A 133 7.00 -1.96 -5.81
C THR A 133 5.93 -1.14 -5.08
N GLY A 134 6.12 0.17 -4.88
CA GLY A 134 5.21 1.08 -4.19
C GLY A 134 4.49 2.07 -5.11
N ASN A 135 4.41 1.82 -6.41
CA ASN A 135 3.69 2.68 -7.34
C ASN A 135 2.36 2.06 -7.75
N PHE A 136 1.30 2.83 -7.76
CA PHE A 136 -0.05 2.36 -8.06
C PHE A 136 -0.83 3.37 -8.89
N SER A 137 -1.88 2.90 -9.54
CA SER A 137 -2.81 3.73 -10.32
C SER A 137 -4.24 3.55 -9.83
N ILE A 138 -5.07 4.58 -9.98
CA ILE A 138 -6.52 4.54 -9.73
C ILE A 138 -7.23 4.81 -11.04
N MET A 139 -8.10 3.90 -11.45
CA MET A 139 -8.86 4.00 -12.70
C MET A 139 -9.96 5.05 -12.58
N VAL A 140 -10.15 5.82 -13.64
CA VAL A 140 -11.31 6.69 -13.87
C VAL A 140 -12.01 6.20 -15.13
N GLY A 141 -13.13 5.53 -14.94
CA GLY A 141 -13.79 4.71 -15.95
C GLY A 141 -13.08 3.36 -16.16
N PRO A 142 -13.76 2.40 -16.80
CA PRO A 142 -13.21 1.06 -17.03
C PRO A 142 -12.00 1.10 -17.97
N ASN A 143 -10.97 0.29 -17.69
CA ASN A 143 -9.74 0.20 -18.48
C ASN A 143 -9.34 -1.27 -18.78
N PRO A 144 -10.13 -1.99 -19.58
CA PRO A 144 -9.92 -3.41 -19.85
C PRO A 144 -8.61 -3.72 -20.59
N SER A 145 -7.95 -2.70 -21.17
CA SER A 145 -6.63 -2.89 -21.79
C SER A 145 -5.54 -3.30 -20.80
N LEU A 146 -5.74 -3.08 -19.50
CA LEU A 146 -4.84 -3.50 -18.42
C LEU A 146 -5.15 -4.90 -17.90
N ASP A 147 -6.28 -5.49 -18.26
CA ASP A 147 -6.63 -6.86 -17.86
C ASP A 147 -5.80 -7.90 -18.59
N ALA A 148 -5.54 -9.01 -17.91
CA ALA A 148 -4.90 -10.17 -18.52
C ALA A 148 -5.76 -10.76 -19.66
N ARG A 149 -5.10 -11.15 -20.75
CA ARG A 149 -5.69 -11.75 -21.94
C ARG A 149 -4.63 -12.61 -22.67
N PRO A 150 -4.99 -13.45 -23.64
CA PRO A 150 -4.00 -14.19 -24.42
C PRO A 150 -2.89 -13.28 -24.96
N GLY A 151 -1.63 -13.64 -24.71
CA GLY A 151 -0.45 -12.87 -25.11
C GLY A 151 -0.13 -11.64 -24.25
N PHE A 152 -0.93 -11.35 -23.22
CA PHE A 152 -0.68 -10.23 -22.31
C PHE A 152 -1.07 -10.57 -20.87
N VAL A 153 -0.10 -10.63 -19.97
CA VAL A 153 -0.31 -11.00 -18.56
C VAL A 153 -1.05 -9.93 -17.74
N GLY A 154 -1.12 -8.69 -18.23
CA GLY A 154 -1.82 -7.58 -17.57
C GLY A 154 -1.11 -7.02 -16.35
N TYR A 155 -1.93 -6.39 -15.50
CA TYR A 155 -1.51 -5.76 -14.25
C TYR A 155 -2.33 -6.31 -13.09
N ALA A 156 -1.80 -6.21 -11.86
CA ALA A 156 -2.49 -6.63 -10.66
C ALA A 156 -3.52 -5.57 -10.24
N ALA A 157 -4.82 -5.91 -10.34
CA ALA A 157 -5.91 -5.16 -9.73
C ALA A 157 -6.14 -5.70 -8.32
N PHE A 158 -6.21 -4.83 -7.29
CA PHE A 158 -6.13 -5.28 -5.90
C PHE A 158 -7.05 -4.54 -4.91
N GLY A 159 -7.91 -3.67 -5.40
CA GLY A 159 -8.84 -2.92 -4.56
C GLY A 159 -9.58 -1.86 -5.35
N ARG A 160 -10.39 -1.06 -4.66
CA ARG A 160 -11.17 0.01 -5.29
C ARG A 160 -11.38 1.20 -4.35
N VAL A 161 -11.60 2.37 -4.92
CA VAL A 161 -12.06 3.56 -4.20
C VAL A 161 -13.51 3.33 -3.72
N VAL A 162 -13.76 3.61 -2.45
CA VAL A 162 -15.09 3.53 -1.82
C VAL A 162 -15.60 4.90 -1.37
N ALA A 163 -14.70 5.91 -1.28
CA ALA A 163 -15.08 7.30 -1.08
C ALA A 163 -14.01 8.22 -1.69
N GLY A 164 -14.41 9.40 -2.20
CA GLY A 164 -13.50 10.39 -2.78
C GLY A 164 -13.19 10.18 -4.26
N MET A 165 -14.04 9.48 -5.04
CA MET A 165 -13.88 9.38 -6.51
C MET A 165 -13.94 10.73 -7.22
N ASP A 166 -14.65 11.71 -6.69
CA ASP A 166 -14.64 13.08 -7.18
C ASP A 166 -13.24 13.73 -7.05
N VAL A 167 -12.51 13.44 -5.96
CA VAL A 167 -11.10 13.85 -5.78
C VAL A 167 -10.23 13.24 -6.88
N VAL A 168 -10.36 11.93 -7.14
CA VAL A 168 -9.61 11.23 -8.19
C VAL A 168 -9.91 11.80 -9.59
N LYS A 169 -11.18 12.13 -9.86
CA LYS A 169 -11.59 12.76 -11.13
C LYS A 169 -10.98 14.16 -11.29
N ARG A 170 -10.90 14.95 -10.21
CA ARG A 170 -10.18 16.23 -10.24
C ARG A 170 -8.69 16.03 -10.51
N MET A 171 -8.05 15.06 -9.87
CA MET A 171 -6.64 14.72 -10.13
C MET A 171 -6.41 14.34 -11.60
N LEU A 172 -7.33 13.59 -12.22
CA LEU A 172 -7.21 13.25 -13.64
C LEU A 172 -7.29 14.51 -14.54
N ALA A 173 -8.01 15.53 -14.12
CA ALA A 173 -8.18 16.78 -14.87
C ALA A 173 -6.98 17.73 -14.75
N GLU A 174 -6.04 17.48 -13.82
CA GLU A 174 -4.86 18.34 -13.62
C GLU A 174 -4.04 18.52 -14.92
N PRO A 175 -3.49 19.71 -15.16
CA PRO A 175 -2.63 19.96 -16.30
C PRO A 175 -1.41 19.04 -16.32
N THR A 176 -1.08 18.52 -17.50
CA THR A 176 0.12 17.70 -17.72
C THR A 176 1.13 18.43 -18.58
N SER A 177 2.42 18.24 -18.26
CA SER A 177 3.54 18.74 -19.05
C SER A 177 3.64 18.01 -20.39
N PRO A 178 4.02 18.67 -21.51
CA PRO A 178 4.33 17.99 -22.76
C PRO A 178 5.60 17.12 -22.70
N GLY A 179 6.40 17.29 -21.63
CA GLY A 179 7.63 16.52 -21.42
C GLY A 179 7.37 15.08 -20.96
N GLY A 180 8.43 14.42 -20.48
CA GLY A 180 8.47 13.00 -20.14
C GLY A 180 8.93 12.16 -21.33
N GLU A 181 9.37 10.93 -21.05
CA GLU A 181 9.86 9.99 -22.06
C GLU A 181 8.97 8.74 -22.10
N GLY A 182 8.97 8.06 -23.24
CA GLY A 182 8.24 6.81 -23.45
C GLY A 182 6.77 6.92 -23.05
N ALA A 183 6.31 6.04 -22.18
CA ALA A 183 4.93 5.99 -21.69
C ALA A 183 4.51 7.19 -20.81
N PHE A 184 5.47 8.03 -20.40
CA PHE A 184 5.19 9.22 -19.56
C PHE A 184 5.03 10.50 -20.39
N LYS A 185 5.36 10.48 -21.68
CA LYS A 185 5.29 11.67 -22.55
C LYS A 185 3.89 12.28 -22.55
N GLY A 186 3.81 13.55 -22.17
CA GLY A 186 2.54 14.28 -22.10
C GLY A 186 1.63 13.90 -20.93
N GLN A 187 2.11 13.12 -19.95
CA GLN A 187 1.26 12.58 -18.89
C GLN A 187 1.72 12.96 -17.47
N LEU A 188 2.89 13.58 -17.32
CA LEU A 188 3.37 14.03 -16.02
C LEU A 188 2.60 15.27 -15.59
N MET A 189 2.08 15.29 -14.37
CA MET A 189 1.37 16.45 -13.82
C MET A 189 2.33 17.63 -13.66
N VAL A 190 1.92 18.83 -14.11
CA VAL A 190 2.70 20.06 -13.90
C VAL A 190 2.87 20.35 -12.42
N LYS A 191 1.84 20.07 -11.62
CA LYS A 191 1.87 20.16 -10.16
C LYS A 191 1.47 18.80 -9.57
N PRO A 192 2.44 17.95 -9.21
CA PRO A 192 2.13 16.69 -8.54
C PRO A 192 1.35 16.92 -7.25
N ILE A 193 0.35 16.08 -6.98
CA ILE A 193 -0.53 16.20 -5.82
C ILE A 193 0.05 15.39 -4.67
N PRO A 194 0.45 16.01 -3.54
CA PRO A 194 1.12 15.31 -2.47
C PRO A 194 0.19 14.31 -1.77
N ILE A 195 0.74 13.16 -1.40
CA ILE A 195 0.17 12.24 -0.42
C ILE A 195 0.72 12.67 0.94
N LEU A 196 -0.15 13.27 1.76
CA LEU A 196 0.23 13.84 3.05
C LEU A 196 0.32 12.73 4.11
N ARG A 197 -0.61 11.77 4.06
CA ARG A 197 -0.69 10.63 4.97
C ARG A 197 -1.43 9.47 4.34
N ALA A 198 -1.03 8.25 4.70
CA ALA A 198 -1.75 7.01 4.38
C ALA A 198 -2.05 6.27 5.68
N GLU A 199 -3.32 5.98 5.94
CA GLU A 199 -3.79 5.44 7.21
C GLU A 199 -4.60 4.16 6.99
N ARG A 200 -4.22 3.09 7.64
CA ARG A 200 -5.03 1.88 7.74
C ARG A 200 -6.26 2.18 8.60
N LEU A 201 -7.45 1.82 8.13
CA LEU A 201 -8.72 1.98 8.86
C LEU A 201 -9.21 0.67 9.49
N ASP A 202 -8.75 -0.48 9.00
CA ASP A 202 -9.14 -1.81 9.48
C ASP A 202 -7.90 -2.66 9.77
N GLY A 203 -8.02 -3.56 10.75
CA GLY A 203 -6.92 -4.42 11.18
C GLY A 203 -5.86 -3.69 12.02
N VAL A 204 -4.72 -4.34 12.24
CA VAL A 204 -3.60 -3.80 13.03
C VAL A 204 -2.45 -3.50 12.09
N ALA A 205 -1.86 -2.31 12.22
CA ALA A 205 -0.67 -1.93 11.48
C ALA A 205 0.51 -2.87 11.80
N LYS A 206 1.23 -3.29 10.76
CA LYS A 206 2.38 -4.22 10.86
C LYS A 206 3.58 -3.60 10.17
N PRO A 207 4.26 -2.61 10.79
CA PRO A 207 5.47 -2.02 10.22
C PRO A 207 6.52 -3.09 9.93
N THR A 208 7.21 -2.96 8.78
CA THR A 208 8.18 -3.97 8.33
C THR A 208 9.47 -3.98 9.15
N GLY A 209 9.77 -2.91 9.88
CA GLY A 209 11.05 -2.69 10.53
C GLY A 209 12.19 -2.33 9.56
N ALA A 210 11.93 -2.28 8.26
CA ALA A 210 12.94 -1.90 7.27
C ALA A 210 13.37 -0.43 7.44
N PRO A 211 14.66 -0.09 7.22
CA PRO A 211 15.18 1.26 7.40
C PRO A 211 14.39 2.32 6.63
N LYS A 212 14.14 3.45 7.28
CA LYS A 212 13.42 4.60 6.71
C LYS A 212 14.44 5.66 6.25
N VAL A 213 15.32 5.28 5.32
CA VAL A 213 16.47 6.09 4.87
C VAL A 213 16.04 7.49 4.40
N TRP A 214 14.90 7.62 3.72
CA TRP A 214 14.38 8.94 3.27
C TRP A 214 14.07 9.91 4.42
N GLN A 215 13.82 9.42 5.64
CA GLN A 215 13.59 10.29 6.81
C GLN A 215 14.91 10.88 7.32
N MET A 216 15.99 10.13 7.25
CA MET A 216 17.33 10.58 7.64
C MET A 216 17.87 11.64 6.69
N LEU A 217 17.48 11.58 5.41
CA LEU A 217 17.91 12.51 4.36
C LEU A 217 17.13 13.84 4.33
N LYS A 218 16.03 13.96 5.08
CA LYS A 218 15.21 15.19 5.22
C LYS A 218 15.90 16.33 5.96
N GLY A 219 17.16 16.40 6.09
CA GLY A 219 17.91 17.50 6.71
C GLY A 219 19.21 17.80 5.99
N VAL A 220 19.56 16.96 5.02
CA VAL A 220 20.77 17.14 4.21
C VAL A 220 20.43 18.11 3.08
N LYS A 221 20.79 19.38 3.24
CA LYS A 221 20.77 20.35 2.11
C LYS A 221 21.75 19.85 1.05
N ARG A 222 21.25 19.62 -0.15
CA ARG A 222 22.09 19.40 -1.36
C ARG A 222 22.60 20.71 -1.86
#